data_879718e834af22138e2572dd2f52eae9
#
_entry.id   879718e834af22138e2572dd2f52eae9
#
_cell.length_a   1.000
_cell.length_b   1.000
_cell.length_c   1.000
_cell.angle_alpha   90.00
_cell.angle_beta   90.00
_cell.angle_gamma   90.00
#
_symmetry.space_group_name_H-M   'P 1'
#
loop_
_entity.id
_entity.type
_entity.pdbx_description
1 polymer ?
#
loop_
_entity_poly.entity_id
_entity_poly.type
_entity_poly.pdbx_seq_one_letter_code
_entity_poly.pdbx_strand_id
1 'polypeptide(L)'
;MRRASTGHWIDAGADKIIIDLGPGALHRLLECGIDPTSVTAIFLSHLHFDHVGDLPRLLFHCWDRHGGLRRMPQIFGPDGTRDMIDRLFGPDGAFQRDITARTSHPRSLDIYLARGGKLPRPRPSFDITELPAGAGQTSLSAVDVSYGPVLHHQPYLDSLAFRVEGQDAVITYSSDIAISQSADYENSLLQLAKSADILVHYLNVFEFDGSSSSKARLLGRFAQRAGVRRLVTTHHGPAMDSDEVRDKALAEIAEEFKGALHWGEDRLTFEVGSAA
;
A
#
# COMPACT_ATOMS: atom_id res chain seq x y z
N MET A 1 -2.41 6.36 19.51
CA MET A 1 -3.00 5.97 18.21
C MET A 1 -3.59 4.58 18.35
N ARG A 2 -4.83 4.38 17.91
CA ARG A 2 -5.50 3.06 17.94
C ARG A 2 -5.20 2.22 16.71
N ARG A 3 -4.72 2.83 15.61
CA ARG A 3 -4.47 2.20 14.31
C ARG A 3 -3.01 2.30 13.92
N ALA A 4 -2.53 1.31 13.17
CA ALA A 4 -1.29 1.42 12.43
C ALA A 4 -1.45 2.43 11.28
N SER A 5 -0.33 2.87 10.71
CA SER A 5 -0.35 3.64 9.48
C SER A 5 -0.71 2.75 8.28
N THR A 6 -0.85 3.37 7.11
CA THR A 6 -1.37 2.74 5.90
C THR A 6 -0.57 1.50 5.47
N GLY A 7 -1.29 0.42 5.16
CA GLY A 7 -0.72 -0.80 4.59
C GLY A 7 -1.83 -1.79 4.24
N HIS A 8 -1.80 -2.33 3.04
CA HIS A 8 -2.81 -3.26 2.54
C HIS A 8 -2.16 -4.52 2.01
N TRP A 9 -2.66 -5.67 2.47
CA TRP A 9 -2.23 -6.98 2.01
C TRP A 9 -3.23 -7.59 1.04
N ILE A 10 -2.74 -8.08 -0.10
CA ILE A 10 -3.53 -8.81 -1.09
C ILE A 10 -2.86 -10.17 -1.33
N ASP A 11 -3.60 -11.25 -1.06
CA ASP A 11 -3.19 -12.61 -1.39
C ASP A 11 -3.92 -13.05 -2.66
N ALA A 12 -3.20 -13.09 -3.77
CA ALA A 12 -3.67 -13.59 -5.05
C ALA A 12 -2.98 -14.93 -5.42
N GLY A 13 -2.78 -15.78 -4.44
CA GLY A 13 -2.15 -17.08 -4.63
C GLY A 13 -0.64 -16.99 -4.91
N ALA A 14 -0.26 -16.96 -6.19
CA ALA A 14 1.15 -16.84 -6.59
C ALA A 14 1.72 -15.46 -6.28
N ASP A 15 0.89 -14.42 -6.31
CA ASP A 15 1.29 -13.06 -6.00
C ASP A 15 0.77 -12.66 -4.60
N LYS A 16 1.70 -12.27 -3.75
CA LYS A 16 1.46 -11.80 -2.39
C LYS A 16 1.94 -10.36 -2.31
N ILE A 17 0.99 -9.45 -2.36
CA ILE A 17 1.22 -8.03 -2.62
C ILE A 17 1.00 -7.23 -1.34
N ILE A 18 1.88 -6.26 -1.09
CA ILE A 18 1.64 -5.17 -0.15
C ILE A 18 1.52 -3.87 -0.93
N ILE A 19 0.46 -3.12 -0.65
CA ILE A 19 0.35 -1.73 -1.10
C ILE A 19 0.54 -0.85 0.12
N ASP A 20 1.56 -0.01 0.08
CA ASP A 20 2.08 0.80 1.17
C ASP A 20 2.50 0.00 2.41
N LEU A 21 3.41 0.54 3.19
CA LEU A 21 3.92 -0.08 4.41
C LEU A 21 4.34 0.99 5.43
N GLY A 22 3.36 1.70 5.96
CA GLY A 22 3.58 2.70 6.99
C GLY A 22 3.88 2.11 8.36
N PRO A 23 4.28 2.93 9.34
CA PRO A 23 4.65 2.49 10.69
C PRO A 23 3.57 1.64 11.35
N GLY A 24 3.93 0.44 11.78
CA GLY A 24 3.05 -0.53 12.43
C GLY A 24 2.39 -1.52 11.47
N ALA A 25 2.39 -1.29 10.16
CA ALA A 25 1.77 -2.18 9.18
C ALA A 25 2.41 -3.58 9.19
N LEU A 26 3.74 -3.66 9.26
CA LEU A 26 4.43 -4.95 9.38
C LEU A 26 4.07 -5.70 10.66
N HIS A 27 3.83 -5.01 11.77
CA HIS A 27 3.40 -5.65 13.00
C HIS A 27 2.00 -6.24 12.85
N ARG A 28 1.08 -5.52 12.22
CA ARG A 28 -0.28 -6.02 11.92
C ARG A 28 -0.28 -7.23 10.98
N LEU A 29 0.63 -7.25 10.00
CA LEU A 29 0.82 -8.41 9.13
C LEU A 29 1.21 -9.66 9.93
N LEU A 30 2.17 -9.52 10.86
CA LEU A 30 2.59 -10.60 11.77
C LEU A 30 1.45 -11.06 12.69
N GLU A 31 0.64 -10.15 13.22
CA GLU A 31 -0.53 -10.48 14.04
C GLU A 31 -1.60 -11.27 13.26
N CYS A 32 -1.68 -11.09 11.94
CA CYS A 32 -2.52 -11.90 11.06
C CYS A 32 -1.92 -13.29 10.75
N GLY A 33 -0.74 -13.62 11.31
CA GLY A 33 -0.06 -14.90 11.05
C GLY A 33 0.60 -14.98 9.66
N ILE A 34 0.73 -13.86 8.97
CA ILE A 34 1.33 -13.82 7.63
C ILE A 34 2.84 -13.74 7.77
N ASP A 35 3.55 -14.66 7.10
CA ASP A 35 5.01 -14.63 7.01
C ASP A 35 5.46 -13.47 6.09
N PRO A 36 6.13 -12.44 6.60
CA PRO A 36 6.59 -11.32 5.78
C PRO A 36 7.52 -11.74 4.64
N THR A 37 8.20 -12.88 4.79
CA THR A 37 9.08 -13.42 3.74
C THR A 37 8.30 -14.04 2.57
N SER A 38 6.99 -14.13 2.66
CA SER A 38 6.14 -14.58 1.57
C SER A 38 5.78 -13.46 0.58
N VAL A 39 6.02 -12.21 0.92
CA VAL A 39 5.75 -11.05 0.04
C VAL A 39 6.51 -11.20 -1.27
N THR A 40 5.79 -11.08 -2.39
CA THR A 40 6.37 -11.16 -3.74
C THR A 40 6.51 -9.80 -4.40
N ALA A 41 5.61 -8.86 -4.09
CA ALA A 41 5.64 -7.50 -4.64
C ALA A 41 5.20 -6.45 -3.61
N ILE A 42 5.78 -5.27 -3.71
CA ILE A 42 5.44 -4.09 -2.90
C ILE A 42 5.12 -2.95 -3.87
N PHE A 43 3.98 -2.33 -3.70
CA PHE A 43 3.58 -1.13 -4.43
C PHE A 43 3.52 0.05 -3.47
N LEU A 44 4.26 1.11 -3.76
CA LEU A 44 4.25 2.34 -2.97
C LEU A 44 3.43 3.38 -3.71
N SER A 45 2.39 3.88 -3.06
CA SER A 45 1.53 4.90 -3.66
C SER A 45 2.24 6.25 -3.74
N HIS A 46 2.96 6.61 -2.71
CA HIS A 46 3.81 7.80 -2.61
C HIS A 46 4.81 7.66 -1.46
N LEU A 47 5.72 8.62 -1.30
CA LEU A 47 6.85 8.49 -0.38
C LEU A 47 6.68 9.22 0.95
N HIS A 48 5.47 9.51 1.40
CA HIS A 48 5.25 9.97 2.77
C HIS A 48 5.64 8.90 3.79
N PHE A 49 6.15 9.35 4.94
CA PHE A 49 6.64 8.46 5.99
C PHE A 49 5.59 7.47 6.50
N ASP A 50 4.33 7.88 6.59
CA ASP A 50 3.22 7.05 7.02
C ASP A 50 2.76 6.01 5.97
N HIS A 51 3.39 6.01 4.79
CA HIS A 51 3.22 5.00 3.73
C HIS A 51 4.45 4.11 3.52
N VAL A 52 5.64 4.53 4.00
CA VAL A 52 6.90 3.80 3.74
C VAL A 52 7.70 3.47 4.99
N GLY A 53 7.25 3.89 6.18
CA GLY A 53 8.09 3.83 7.40
C GLY A 53 8.48 2.42 7.87
N ASP A 54 7.70 1.38 7.58
CA ASP A 54 8.05 -0.02 7.88
C ASP A 54 8.72 -0.74 6.69
N LEU A 55 8.86 -0.10 5.52
CA LEU A 55 9.50 -0.69 4.34
C LEU A 55 10.94 -1.16 4.63
N PRO A 56 11.82 -0.36 5.25
CA PRO A 56 13.17 -0.81 5.57
C PRO A 56 13.18 -2.05 6.47
N ARG A 57 12.25 -2.12 7.42
CA ARG A 57 12.12 -3.24 8.35
C ARG A 57 11.70 -4.53 7.63
N LEU A 58 10.75 -4.46 6.70
CA LEU A 58 10.35 -5.60 5.86
C LEU A 58 11.51 -6.07 5.00
N LEU A 59 12.19 -5.15 4.30
CA LEU A 59 13.30 -5.48 3.40
C LEU A 59 14.47 -6.14 4.16
N PHE A 60 14.81 -5.63 5.34
CA PHE A 60 15.80 -6.27 6.22
C PHE A 60 15.35 -7.66 6.67
N HIS A 61 14.08 -7.80 7.05
CA HIS A 61 13.53 -9.09 7.47
C HIS A 61 13.64 -10.12 6.36
N CYS A 62 13.23 -9.77 5.14
CA CYS A 62 13.35 -10.64 3.97
C CYS A 62 14.82 -11.01 3.71
N TRP A 63 15.70 -10.04 3.62
CA TRP A 63 17.13 -10.30 3.35
C TRP A 63 17.79 -11.16 4.42
N ASP A 64 17.55 -10.89 5.71
CA ASP A 64 18.20 -11.61 6.80
C ASP A 64 17.67 -13.04 6.97
N ARG A 65 16.37 -13.24 6.74
CA ARG A 65 15.71 -14.55 6.95
C ARG A 65 15.82 -15.50 5.79
N HIS A 66 15.92 -15.01 4.57
CA HIS A 66 15.91 -15.85 3.37
C HIS A 66 17.15 -16.73 3.21
N GLY A 67 18.29 -16.38 3.82
CA GLY A 67 19.54 -17.11 3.61
C GLY A 67 19.94 -17.26 2.13
N GLY A 68 19.39 -16.40 1.25
CA GLY A 68 19.56 -16.50 -0.21
C GLY A 68 18.67 -17.56 -0.88
N LEU A 69 17.72 -18.17 -0.16
CA LEU A 69 16.85 -19.26 -0.66
C LEU A 69 15.59 -18.74 -1.38
N ARG A 70 15.18 -17.51 -1.12
CA ARG A 70 14.01 -16.88 -1.77
C ARG A 70 14.42 -15.58 -2.45
N ARG A 71 13.64 -15.18 -3.45
CA ARG A 71 13.81 -13.87 -4.07
C ARG A 71 13.34 -12.78 -3.11
N MET A 72 13.98 -11.62 -3.17
CA MET A 72 13.47 -10.40 -2.55
C MET A 72 12.19 -9.97 -3.29
N PRO A 73 11.24 -9.31 -2.60
CA PRO A 73 10.06 -8.77 -3.27
C PRO A 73 10.47 -7.76 -4.34
N GLN A 74 9.71 -7.72 -5.44
CA GLN A 74 9.80 -6.63 -6.42
C GLN A 74 9.20 -5.37 -5.80
N ILE A 75 9.78 -4.22 -6.08
CA ILE A 75 9.33 -2.94 -5.53
C ILE A 75 8.92 -2.04 -6.68
N PHE A 76 7.69 -1.57 -6.64
CA PHE A 76 7.11 -0.61 -7.56
C PHE A 76 6.73 0.65 -6.77
N GLY A 77 7.09 1.82 -7.28
CA GLY A 77 6.75 3.08 -6.62
C GLY A 77 6.98 4.29 -7.53
N PRO A 78 6.59 5.48 -7.10
CA PRO A 78 6.80 6.71 -7.87
C PRO A 78 8.28 7.05 -7.99
N ASP A 79 8.58 8.09 -8.76
CA ASP A 79 9.91 8.68 -8.83
C ASP A 79 10.49 8.98 -7.44
N GLY A 80 11.79 8.74 -7.24
CA GLY A 80 12.49 8.84 -5.96
C GLY A 80 12.48 7.57 -5.11
N THR A 81 11.73 6.52 -5.47
CA THR A 81 11.72 5.24 -4.74
C THR A 81 13.11 4.60 -4.71
N ARG A 82 13.82 4.61 -5.84
CA ARG A 82 15.19 4.08 -5.95
C ARG A 82 16.16 4.87 -5.10
N ASP A 83 16.14 6.19 -5.20
CA ASP A 83 17.01 7.06 -4.39
C ASP A 83 16.78 6.85 -2.89
N MET A 84 15.53 6.75 -2.45
CA MET A 84 15.20 6.46 -1.06
C MET A 84 15.81 5.12 -0.60
N ILE A 85 15.64 4.05 -1.37
CA ILE A 85 16.18 2.72 -1.01
C ILE A 85 17.70 2.72 -1.05
N ASP A 86 18.33 3.38 -2.01
CA ASP A 86 19.79 3.49 -2.10
C ASP A 86 20.37 4.29 -0.92
N ARG A 87 19.70 5.34 -0.44
CA ARG A 87 20.09 6.08 0.76
C ARG A 87 19.95 5.25 2.04
N LEU A 88 19.08 4.27 2.06
CA LEU A 88 18.92 3.36 3.20
C LEU A 88 19.93 2.21 3.17
N PHE A 89 20.09 1.53 2.04
CA PHE A 89 20.78 0.24 1.94
C PHE A 89 22.04 0.26 1.07
N GLY A 90 22.28 1.33 0.32
CA GLY A 90 23.43 1.46 -0.58
C GLY A 90 24.78 1.45 0.16
N PRO A 91 25.89 1.56 -0.58
CA PRO A 91 27.23 1.56 0.00
C PRO A 91 27.47 2.63 1.07
N ASP A 92 26.85 3.80 0.88
CA ASP A 92 26.92 4.95 1.81
C ASP A 92 25.58 5.17 2.54
N GLY A 93 24.69 4.19 2.48
CA GLY A 93 23.35 4.27 3.06
C GLY A 93 23.34 4.20 4.59
N ALA A 94 22.21 4.64 5.16
CA ALA A 94 22.02 4.71 6.62
C ALA A 94 22.29 3.37 7.34
N PHE A 95 21.99 2.24 6.70
CA PHE A 95 22.19 0.91 7.26
C PHE A 95 23.50 0.22 6.86
N GLN A 96 24.41 0.93 6.20
CA GLN A 96 25.69 0.39 5.72
C GLN A 96 26.49 -0.33 6.83
N ARG A 97 26.53 0.21 8.04
CA ARG A 97 27.28 -0.41 9.17
C ARG A 97 26.68 -1.75 9.61
N ASP A 98 25.34 -1.84 9.69
CA ASP A 98 24.67 -3.09 10.04
C ASP A 98 24.85 -4.15 8.94
N ILE A 99 24.69 -3.74 7.67
CA ILE A 99 24.91 -4.64 6.52
C ILE A 99 26.34 -5.16 6.51
N THR A 100 27.35 -4.31 6.75
CA THR A 100 28.75 -4.73 6.81
C THR A 100 28.99 -5.70 7.96
N ALA A 101 28.43 -5.44 9.14
CA ALA A 101 28.54 -6.36 10.26
C ALA A 101 27.93 -7.74 9.93
N ARG A 102 26.76 -7.78 9.30
CA ARG A 102 26.10 -9.03 8.93
C ARG A 102 26.78 -9.79 7.81
N THR A 103 27.48 -9.10 6.91
CA THR A 103 28.19 -9.72 5.78
C THR A 103 29.65 -10.06 6.07
N SER A 104 30.23 -9.61 7.20
CA SER A 104 31.65 -9.77 7.47
C SER A 104 31.98 -10.41 8.84
N HIS A 105 31.12 -10.22 9.85
CA HIS A 105 31.43 -10.72 11.20
C HIS A 105 31.24 -12.25 11.28
N PRO A 106 32.21 -13.02 11.78
CA PRO A 106 32.19 -14.49 11.78
C PRO A 106 30.88 -15.09 12.33
N ARG A 107 30.44 -14.65 13.52
CA ARG A 107 29.18 -15.17 14.10
C ARG A 107 27.94 -14.88 13.25
N SER A 108 27.90 -13.75 12.53
CA SER A 108 26.81 -13.46 11.61
C SER A 108 26.82 -14.37 10.39
N LEU A 109 28.01 -14.70 9.93
CA LEU A 109 28.20 -15.65 8.81
C LEU A 109 27.85 -17.07 9.24
N ASP A 110 28.19 -17.49 10.47
CA ASP A 110 27.80 -18.80 11.02
C ASP A 110 26.26 -18.94 11.07
N ILE A 111 25.55 -17.90 11.52
CA ILE A 111 24.07 -17.86 11.56
C ILE A 111 23.51 -17.94 10.12
N TYR A 112 24.11 -17.20 9.19
CA TYR A 112 23.70 -17.22 7.79
C TYR A 112 23.86 -18.60 7.15
N LEU A 113 25.01 -19.28 7.39
CA LEU A 113 25.26 -20.65 6.94
C LEU A 113 24.27 -21.63 7.57
N ALA A 114 24.00 -21.52 8.88
CA ALA A 114 23.03 -22.37 9.58
C ALA A 114 21.59 -22.24 9.04
N ARG A 115 21.27 -21.11 8.41
CA ARG A 115 20.00 -20.88 7.71
C ARG A 115 20.01 -21.31 6.24
N GLY A 116 21.05 -22.01 5.79
CA GLY A 116 21.17 -22.51 4.43
C GLY A 116 21.83 -21.55 3.43
N GLY A 117 22.36 -20.44 3.91
CA GLY A 117 23.10 -19.47 3.07
C GLY A 117 24.42 -20.02 2.54
N LYS A 118 24.99 -19.38 1.53
CA LYS A 118 26.30 -19.72 0.92
C LYS A 118 27.21 -18.50 0.93
N LEU A 119 28.47 -18.71 1.29
CA LEU A 119 29.47 -17.64 1.28
C LEU A 119 30.00 -17.37 -0.14
N PRO A 120 30.39 -16.11 -0.43
CA PRO A 120 30.23 -14.93 0.45
C PRO A 120 28.77 -14.52 0.61
N ARG A 121 28.38 -14.03 1.80
CA ARG A 121 27.03 -13.49 2.01
C ARG A 121 26.87 -12.20 1.19
N PRO A 122 25.89 -12.13 0.26
CA PRO A 122 25.69 -10.93 -0.55
C PRO A 122 25.08 -9.80 0.29
N ARG A 123 25.37 -8.57 -0.07
CA ARG A 123 24.60 -7.39 0.40
C ARG A 123 23.16 -7.49 -0.10
N PRO A 124 22.19 -6.81 0.56
CA PRO A 124 20.84 -6.74 0.02
C PRO A 124 20.84 -6.08 -1.35
N SER A 125 20.05 -6.63 -2.26
CA SER A 125 19.82 -6.10 -3.60
C SER A 125 18.34 -6.15 -3.89
N PHE A 126 17.81 -5.09 -4.51
CA PHE A 126 16.37 -4.90 -4.71
C PHE A 126 16.08 -4.70 -6.19
N ASP A 127 15.00 -5.34 -6.65
CA ASP A 127 14.43 -5.11 -7.97
C ASP A 127 13.41 -3.99 -7.86
N ILE A 128 13.78 -2.79 -8.35
CA ILE A 128 12.99 -1.57 -8.19
C ILE A 128 12.57 -1.07 -9.56
N THR A 129 11.28 -0.90 -9.75
CA THR A 129 10.67 -0.27 -10.92
C THR A 129 10.00 1.03 -10.48
N GLU A 130 10.54 2.16 -10.94
CA GLU A 130 9.88 3.45 -10.77
C GLU A 130 8.79 3.61 -11.82
N LEU A 131 7.58 3.88 -11.33
CA LEU A 131 6.38 4.05 -12.14
C LEU A 131 6.28 5.51 -12.58
N PRO A 132 6.10 5.79 -13.87
CA PRO A 132 5.91 7.16 -14.34
C PRO A 132 4.72 7.86 -13.67
N ALA A 133 4.77 9.19 -13.54
CA ALA A 133 3.70 10.01 -12.98
C ALA A 133 2.37 9.97 -13.78
N GLY A 134 2.34 9.33 -14.94
CA GLY A 134 1.14 9.12 -15.76
C GLY A 134 0.39 7.83 -15.41
N ALA A 135 -0.61 7.52 -16.22
CA ALA A 135 -1.30 6.22 -16.15
C ALA A 135 -0.47 5.13 -16.84
N GLY A 136 -0.51 3.93 -16.29
CA GLY A 136 0.19 2.78 -16.84
C GLY A 136 -0.28 1.46 -16.25
N GLN A 137 0.40 0.39 -16.63
CA GLN A 137 0.10 -0.97 -16.18
C GLN A 137 1.39 -1.78 -16.04
N THR A 138 1.40 -2.71 -15.10
CA THR A 138 2.41 -3.76 -14.96
C THR A 138 1.73 -5.07 -14.65
N SER A 139 2.35 -6.20 -15.03
CA SER A 139 1.80 -7.53 -14.78
C SER A 139 2.71 -8.29 -13.81
N LEU A 140 2.10 -9.01 -12.90
CA LEU A 140 2.74 -10.01 -12.07
C LEU A 140 2.38 -11.42 -12.58
N SER A 141 2.53 -12.44 -11.75
CA SER A 141 2.26 -13.83 -12.18
C SER A 141 0.77 -14.16 -12.26
N ALA A 142 -0.03 -13.62 -11.33
CA ALA A 142 -1.46 -13.93 -11.17
C ALA A 142 -2.36 -12.71 -11.32
N VAL A 143 -1.82 -11.50 -11.33
CA VAL A 143 -2.59 -10.26 -11.40
C VAL A 143 -1.95 -9.25 -12.35
N ASP A 144 -2.80 -8.40 -12.91
CA ASP A 144 -2.42 -7.15 -13.56
C ASP A 144 -2.64 -5.98 -12.60
N VAL A 145 -1.69 -5.03 -12.60
CA VAL A 145 -1.78 -3.82 -11.77
C VAL A 145 -1.74 -2.60 -12.66
N SER A 146 -2.89 -1.95 -12.80
CA SER A 146 -3.00 -0.64 -13.44
C SER A 146 -2.80 0.45 -12.40
N TYR A 147 -2.19 1.54 -12.79
CA TYR A 147 -1.95 2.70 -11.92
C TYR A 147 -2.26 4.01 -12.64
N GLY A 148 -2.53 5.04 -11.87
CA GLY A 148 -2.76 6.39 -12.41
C GLY A 148 -2.51 7.46 -11.36
N PRO A 149 -2.22 8.70 -11.80
CA PRO A 149 -1.90 9.79 -10.90
C PRO A 149 -3.10 10.21 -10.08
N VAL A 150 -2.84 10.60 -8.84
CA VAL A 150 -3.82 11.22 -7.94
C VAL A 150 -3.22 12.50 -7.36
N LEU A 151 -4.09 13.51 -7.13
CA LEU A 151 -3.67 14.79 -6.57
C LEU A 151 -3.47 14.64 -5.05
N HIS A 152 -2.26 14.90 -4.58
CA HIS A 152 -1.94 14.94 -3.16
C HIS A 152 -1.01 16.11 -2.84
N HIS A 153 0.31 16.00 -3.00
CA HIS A 153 1.27 17.06 -2.67
C HIS A 153 2.16 17.49 -3.85
N GLN A 154 1.65 17.40 -5.08
CA GLN A 154 2.38 17.90 -6.25
C GLN A 154 2.69 19.41 -6.12
N PRO A 155 3.82 19.90 -6.64
CA PRO A 155 4.82 19.15 -7.44
C PRO A 155 5.91 18.46 -6.61
N TYR A 156 5.79 18.42 -5.29
CA TYR A 156 6.85 17.92 -4.40
C TYR A 156 6.86 16.39 -4.27
N LEU A 157 5.75 15.74 -4.55
CA LEU A 157 5.57 14.31 -4.38
C LEU A 157 4.60 13.76 -5.41
N ASP A 158 5.03 12.79 -6.19
CA ASP A 158 4.14 12.03 -7.06
C ASP A 158 3.33 11.04 -6.23
N SER A 159 2.04 10.92 -6.55
CA SER A 159 1.12 10.00 -5.88
C SER A 159 0.32 9.20 -6.90
N LEU A 160 0.18 7.89 -6.67
CA LEU A 160 -0.44 6.93 -7.56
C LEU A 160 -1.55 6.17 -6.85
N ALA A 161 -2.69 6.01 -7.50
CA ALA A 161 -3.68 5.01 -7.16
C ALA A 161 -3.40 3.71 -7.92
N PHE A 162 -3.86 2.58 -7.38
CA PHE A 162 -3.65 1.26 -7.96
C PHE A 162 -4.97 0.52 -8.14
N ARG A 163 -5.09 -0.20 -9.26
CA ARG A 163 -6.11 -1.21 -9.54
C ARG A 163 -5.41 -2.55 -9.70
N VAL A 164 -5.70 -3.48 -8.81
CA VAL A 164 -5.20 -4.86 -8.87
C VAL A 164 -6.31 -5.73 -9.41
N GLU A 165 -6.08 -6.38 -10.53
CA GLU A 165 -7.06 -7.21 -11.24
C GLU A 165 -6.54 -8.64 -11.36
N GLY A 166 -7.19 -9.54 -10.65
CA GLY A 166 -6.99 -10.98 -10.73
C GLY A 166 -8.07 -11.65 -11.61
N GLN A 167 -8.06 -12.97 -11.66
CA GLN A 167 -9.00 -13.73 -12.47
C GLN A 167 -10.45 -13.42 -12.12
N ASP A 168 -10.77 -13.35 -10.82
CA ASP A 168 -12.17 -13.27 -10.34
C ASP A 168 -12.40 -12.06 -9.43
N ALA A 169 -11.43 -11.15 -9.27
CA ALA A 169 -11.53 -10.05 -8.33
C ALA A 169 -10.79 -8.81 -8.80
N VAL A 170 -11.38 -7.66 -8.50
CA VAL A 170 -10.83 -6.34 -8.78
C VAL A 170 -10.81 -5.51 -7.51
N ILE A 171 -9.62 -5.08 -7.10
CA ILE A 171 -9.42 -4.22 -5.93
C ILE A 171 -8.79 -2.92 -6.38
N THR A 172 -9.35 -1.78 -5.96
CA THR A 172 -8.76 -0.47 -6.21
C THR A 172 -8.40 0.19 -4.90
N TYR A 173 -7.20 0.76 -4.83
CA TYR A 173 -6.72 1.60 -3.75
C TYR A 173 -6.49 3.02 -4.24
N SER A 174 -7.11 4.00 -3.58
CA SER A 174 -7.12 5.40 -4.03
C SER A 174 -5.84 6.17 -3.73
N SER A 175 -4.96 5.67 -2.86
CA SER A 175 -3.98 6.53 -2.19
C SER A 175 -4.67 7.70 -1.45
N ASP A 176 -3.95 8.78 -1.17
CA ASP A 176 -4.41 9.90 -0.34
C ASP A 176 -5.07 11.03 -1.15
N ILE A 177 -5.96 10.67 -2.06
CA ILE A 177 -6.72 11.66 -2.82
C ILE A 177 -8.00 12.07 -2.09
N ALA A 178 -8.26 13.36 -2.02
CA ALA A 178 -9.58 13.89 -1.67
C ALA A 178 -10.41 14.10 -2.96
N ILE A 179 -11.64 13.57 -2.96
CA ILE A 179 -12.58 13.74 -4.08
C ILE A 179 -12.94 15.23 -4.25
N SER A 180 -13.12 15.66 -5.49
CA SER A 180 -13.47 17.03 -5.94
C SER A 180 -12.35 18.08 -5.85
N GLN A 181 -11.11 17.73 -5.58
CA GLN A 181 -9.99 18.68 -5.66
C GLN A 181 -9.56 18.98 -7.10
N SER A 182 -9.70 18.03 -8.02
CA SER A 182 -9.38 18.20 -9.44
C SER A 182 -10.11 17.17 -10.29
N ALA A 183 -10.82 17.66 -11.31
CA ALA A 183 -11.58 16.80 -12.23
C ALA A 183 -10.70 15.78 -12.97
N ASP A 184 -9.49 16.14 -13.35
CA ASP A 184 -8.61 15.26 -14.11
C ASP A 184 -8.11 14.08 -13.27
N TYR A 185 -7.68 14.35 -12.02
CA TYR A 185 -7.25 13.32 -11.09
C TYR A 185 -8.42 12.47 -10.59
N GLU A 186 -9.60 13.08 -10.40
CA GLU A 186 -10.82 12.33 -10.06
C GLU A 186 -11.22 11.41 -11.20
N ASN A 187 -11.11 11.83 -12.46
CA ASN A 187 -11.37 10.98 -13.63
C ASN A 187 -10.35 9.84 -13.75
N SER A 188 -9.06 10.09 -13.47
CA SER A 188 -8.03 9.05 -13.40
C SER A 188 -8.44 7.96 -12.40
N LEU A 189 -8.77 8.34 -11.17
CA LEU A 189 -9.22 7.38 -10.16
C LEU A 189 -10.54 6.70 -10.54
N LEU A 190 -11.46 7.41 -11.19
CA LEU A 190 -12.74 6.84 -11.63
C LEU A 190 -12.53 5.69 -12.64
N GLN A 191 -11.57 5.83 -13.55
CA GLN A 191 -11.24 4.75 -14.49
C GLN A 191 -10.68 3.52 -13.76
N LEU A 192 -9.79 3.72 -12.79
CA LEU A 192 -9.23 2.64 -11.98
C LEU A 192 -10.30 1.96 -11.11
N ALA A 193 -11.22 2.73 -10.53
CA ALA A 193 -12.26 2.22 -9.63
C ALA A 193 -13.47 1.61 -10.35
N LYS A 194 -13.56 1.75 -11.69
CA LYS A 194 -14.74 1.31 -12.45
C LYS A 194 -15.04 -0.16 -12.19
N SER A 195 -16.26 -0.42 -11.68
CA SER A 195 -16.78 -1.76 -11.38
C SER A 195 -15.87 -2.62 -10.51
N ALA A 196 -15.06 -2.02 -9.65
CA ALA A 196 -14.22 -2.76 -8.71
C ALA A 196 -15.09 -3.48 -7.67
N ASP A 197 -14.66 -4.67 -7.25
CA ASP A 197 -15.29 -5.40 -6.15
C ASP A 197 -15.07 -4.69 -4.82
N ILE A 198 -13.86 -4.12 -4.64
CA ILE A 198 -13.52 -3.30 -3.49
C ILE A 198 -12.83 -2.00 -3.96
N LEU A 199 -13.31 -0.88 -3.46
CA LEU A 199 -12.59 0.38 -3.44
C LEU A 199 -12.15 0.67 -2.00
N VAL A 200 -10.84 0.69 -1.76
CA VAL A 200 -10.25 1.20 -0.52
C VAL A 200 -9.91 2.67 -0.75
N HIS A 201 -10.53 3.56 0.02
CA HIS A 201 -10.42 4.99 -0.22
C HIS A 201 -10.09 5.76 1.05
N TYR A 202 -9.17 6.69 0.92
CA TYR A 202 -8.86 7.70 1.92
C TYR A 202 -10.10 8.49 2.34
N LEU A 203 -10.27 8.72 3.64
CA LEU A 203 -11.32 9.59 4.16
C LEU A 203 -10.83 10.36 5.39
N ASN A 204 -10.70 11.68 5.24
CA ASN A 204 -10.51 12.60 6.35
C ASN A 204 -11.48 13.78 6.20
N VAL A 205 -12.53 13.82 7.02
CA VAL A 205 -13.59 14.84 6.94
C VAL A 205 -13.18 16.20 7.47
N PHE A 206 -12.02 16.31 8.13
CA PHE A 206 -11.54 17.55 8.74
C PHE A 206 -10.57 18.36 7.88
N GLU A 207 -10.23 17.87 6.67
CA GLU A 207 -9.41 18.66 5.76
C GLU A 207 -10.21 19.85 5.21
N PHE A 208 -9.61 21.03 5.27
CA PHE A 208 -10.20 22.28 4.78
C PHE A 208 -10.03 22.38 3.26
N ASP A 209 -11.10 22.21 2.50
CA ASP A 209 -11.09 22.42 1.04
C ASP A 209 -12.05 23.52 0.58
N GLY A 210 -12.76 24.15 1.51
CA GLY A 210 -13.71 25.22 1.20
C GLY A 210 -14.98 24.74 0.48
N SER A 211 -15.19 23.44 0.31
CA SER A 211 -16.39 22.92 -0.33
C SER A 211 -17.60 23.00 0.60
N SER A 212 -18.77 23.31 0.03
CA SER A 212 -20.05 23.32 0.76
C SER A 212 -20.62 21.91 0.99
N SER A 213 -20.05 20.89 0.33
CA SER A 213 -20.49 19.49 0.43
C SER A 213 -19.55 18.72 1.36
N SER A 214 -20.13 17.84 2.17
CA SER A 214 -19.34 16.93 3.00
C SER A 214 -18.47 16.02 2.12
N LYS A 215 -17.19 15.82 2.51
CA LYS A 215 -16.28 14.90 1.84
C LYS A 215 -16.78 13.45 1.84
N ALA A 216 -17.46 13.06 2.92
CA ALA A 216 -18.10 11.75 3.02
C ALA A 216 -19.18 11.57 1.94
N ARG A 217 -20.06 12.57 1.77
CA ARG A 217 -21.09 12.54 0.73
C ARG A 217 -20.52 12.52 -0.69
N LEU A 218 -19.47 13.31 -0.95
CA LEU A 218 -18.77 13.30 -2.24
C LEU A 218 -18.14 11.94 -2.54
N LEU A 219 -17.54 11.30 -1.55
CA LEU A 219 -17.00 9.95 -1.69
C LEU A 219 -18.11 8.93 -1.99
N GLY A 220 -19.28 9.03 -1.33
CA GLY A 220 -20.44 8.21 -1.62
C GLY A 220 -20.88 8.32 -3.09
N ARG A 221 -21.00 9.55 -3.62
CA ARG A 221 -21.33 9.82 -5.04
C ARG A 221 -20.27 9.24 -5.98
N PHE A 222 -19.00 9.43 -5.65
CA PHE A 222 -17.91 8.88 -6.44
C PHE A 222 -18.00 7.35 -6.51
N ALA A 223 -18.12 6.67 -5.38
CA ALA A 223 -18.22 5.22 -5.31
C ALA A 223 -19.44 4.68 -6.07
N GLN A 224 -20.59 5.36 -5.96
CA GLN A 224 -21.80 5.01 -6.72
C GLN A 224 -21.58 5.19 -8.23
N ARG A 225 -20.97 6.29 -8.65
CA ARG A 225 -20.67 6.57 -10.08
C ARG A 225 -19.66 5.58 -10.65
N ALA A 226 -18.67 5.16 -9.86
CA ALA A 226 -17.71 4.15 -10.26
C ALA A 226 -18.33 2.74 -10.35
N GLY A 227 -19.48 2.52 -9.74
CA GLY A 227 -20.16 1.22 -9.74
C GLY A 227 -19.44 0.17 -8.90
N VAL A 228 -18.72 0.58 -7.84
CA VAL A 228 -18.03 -0.36 -6.97
C VAL A 228 -19.03 -1.16 -6.14
N ARG A 229 -18.70 -2.41 -5.81
CA ARG A 229 -19.57 -3.25 -4.99
C ARG A 229 -19.42 -2.96 -3.50
N ARG A 230 -18.18 -2.69 -3.06
CA ARG A 230 -17.82 -2.43 -1.66
C ARG A 230 -16.89 -1.22 -1.56
N LEU A 231 -17.22 -0.29 -0.67
CA LEU A 231 -16.38 0.82 -0.30
C LEU A 231 -15.82 0.58 1.11
N VAL A 232 -14.50 0.65 1.24
CA VAL A 232 -13.79 0.60 2.52
C VAL A 232 -13.10 1.94 2.72
N THR A 233 -13.50 2.69 3.74
CA THR A 233 -12.82 3.95 4.08
C THR A 233 -11.58 3.66 4.92
N THR A 234 -10.49 4.38 4.70
CA THR A 234 -9.21 4.19 5.38
C THR A 234 -8.50 5.51 5.67
N HIS A 235 -7.32 5.44 6.27
CA HIS A 235 -6.46 6.60 6.56
C HIS A 235 -7.18 7.67 7.41
N HIS A 236 -7.92 7.21 8.41
CA HIS A 236 -8.69 8.10 9.28
C HIS A 236 -7.78 8.85 10.24
N GLY A 237 -7.85 10.18 10.23
CA GLY A 237 -7.15 11.02 11.21
C GLY A 237 -7.66 10.80 12.65
N PRO A 238 -6.90 11.18 13.69
CA PRO A 238 -7.27 10.97 15.10
C PRO A 238 -8.65 11.55 15.48
N ALA A 239 -9.04 12.66 14.86
CA ALA A 239 -10.35 13.27 15.10
C ALA A 239 -11.53 12.41 14.62
N MET A 240 -11.28 11.45 13.74
CA MET A 240 -12.28 10.48 13.25
C MET A 240 -12.42 9.25 14.14
N ASP A 241 -11.67 9.15 15.25
CA ASP A 241 -11.82 8.09 16.24
C ASP A 241 -13.08 8.24 17.12
N SER A 242 -13.78 9.39 17.04
CA SER A 242 -15.08 9.60 17.68
C SER A 242 -16.17 8.80 16.98
N ASP A 243 -16.96 8.05 17.75
CA ASP A 243 -18.10 7.28 17.20
C ASP A 243 -19.11 8.22 16.52
N GLU A 244 -19.35 9.42 17.06
CA GLU A 244 -20.24 10.41 16.47
C GLU A 244 -19.77 10.85 15.06
N VAL A 245 -18.47 11.13 14.91
CA VAL A 245 -17.90 11.56 13.63
C VAL A 245 -17.92 10.39 12.63
N ARG A 246 -17.57 9.20 13.07
CA ARG A 246 -17.62 7.98 12.23
C ARG A 246 -19.05 7.73 11.74
N ASP A 247 -20.03 7.69 12.66
CA ASP A 247 -21.40 7.34 12.34
C ASP A 247 -22.04 8.39 11.42
N LYS A 248 -21.72 9.67 11.62
CA LYS A 248 -22.13 10.75 10.72
C LYS A 248 -21.52 10.57 9.32
N ALA A 249 -20.21 10.29 9.22
CA ALA A 249 -19.55 10.09 7.94
C ALA A 249 -20.13 8.88 7.18
N LEU A 250 -20.35 7.77 7.87
CA LEU A 250 -20.98 6.58 7.30
C LEU A 250 -22.41 6.86 6.82
N ALA A 251 -23.21 7.60 7.58
CA ALA A 251 -24.57 7.98 7.19
C ALA A 251 -24.55 8.85 5.92
N GLU A 252 -23.68 9.84 5.85
CA GLU A 252 -23.54 10.72 4.68
C GLU A 252 -23.08 9.98 3.42
N ILE A 253 -22.18 8.98 3.55
CA ILE A 253 -21.80 8.10 2.43
C ILE A 253 -23.02 7.26 1.99
N ALA A 254 -23.75 6.65 2.93
CA ALA A 254 -24.87 5.77 2.66
C ALA A 254 -26.08 6.46 2.00
N GLU A 255 -26.21 7.77 2.14
CA GLU A 255 -27.22 8.54 1.40
C GLU A 255 -27.01 8.44 -0.11
N GLU A 256 -25.76 8.41 -0.56
CA GLU A 256 -25.37 8.47 -1.97
C GLU A 256 -24.90 7.12 -2.55
N PHE A 257 -24.32 6.25 -1.72
CA PHE A 257 -23.78 4.95 -2.13
C PHE A 257 -24.66 3.79 -1.65
N LYS A 258 -25.00 2.88 -2.57
CA LYS A 258 -25.92 1.76 -2.30
C LYS A 258 -25.24 0.40 -2.23
N GLY A 259 -23.92 0.35 -2.39
CA GLY A 259 -23.10 -0.85 -2.18
C GLY A 259 -22.80 -1.12 -0.71
N ALA A 260 -22.00 -2.13 -0.44
CA ALA A 260 -21.54 -2.44 0.91
C ALA A 260 -20.52 -1.40 1.40
N LEU A 261 -20.75 -0.84 2.58
CA LEU A 261 -19.90 0.20 3.17
C LEU A 261 -19.24 -0.31 4.44
N HIS A 262 -17.91 -0.13 4.53
CA HIS A 262 -17.12 -0.54 5.69
C HIS A 262 -16.19 0.59 6.16
N TRP A 263 -16.15 0.76 7.47
CA TRP A 263 -15.11 1.55 8.12
C TRP A 263 -13.85 0.70 8.27
N GLY A 264 -12.75 1.12 7.66
CA GLY A 264 -11.48 0.39 7.72
C GLY A 264 -10.89 0.40 9.12
N GLU A 265 -10.51 -0.76 9.58
CA GLU A 265 -9.81 -1.00 10.84
C GLU A 265 -8.62 -1.93 10.61
N ASP A 266 -7.66 -1.90 11.54
CA ASP A 266 -6.52 -2.81 11.47
C ASP A 266 -6.99 -4.27 11.38
N ARG A 267 -6.40 -5.03 10.47
CA ARG A 267 -6.68 -6.46 10.23
C ARG A 267 -8.08 -6.78 9.69
N LEU A 268 -8.82 -5.77 9.22
CA LEU A 268 -10.05 -6.03 8.48
C LEU A 268 -9.73 -6.83 7.21
N THR A 269 -10.37 -7.96 7.03
CA THR A 269 -10.10 -8.90 5.93
C THR A 269 -11.38 -9.19 5.15
N PHE A 270 -11.24 -9.30 3.83
CA PHE A 270 -12.30 -9.72 2.93
C PHE A 270 -11.80 -10.84 2.02
N GLU A 271 -12.64 -11.82 1.80
CA GLU A 271 -12.51 -12.71 0.65
C GLU A 271 -13.20 -12.06 -0.54
N VAL A 272 -12.51 -12.02 -1.69
CA VAL A 272 -12.98 -11.39 -2.92
C VAL A 272 -12.82 -12.39 -4.06
N GLY A 273 -13.84 -12.52 -4.89
CA GLY A 273 -13.86 -13.47 -5.99
C GLY A 273 -15.22 -14.16 -6.09
N SER A 274 -15.37 -15.07 -7.02
CA SER A 274 -16.62 -15.81 -7.21
C SER A 274 -17.00 -16.52 -5.90
N ALA A 275 -18.09 -16.06 -5.27
CA ALA A 275 -18.85 -16.96 -4.42
C ALA A 275 -19.23 -18.15 -5.27
N ALA A 276 -18.73 -19.33 -4.91
CA ALA A 276 -19.12 -20.59 -5.50
C ALA A 276 -20.63 -20.80 -5.37
#